data_e615c0a4aabf16668b2c0842a6684a58
#
_entry.id   e615c0a4aabf16668b2c0842a6684a58
#
_cell.length_a   1.000
_cell.length_b   1.000
_cell.length_c   1.000
_cell.angle_alpha   90.00
_cell.angle_beta   90.00
_cell.angle_gamma   90.00
#
_symmetry.space_group_name_H-M   'P 1'
#
loop_
_entity.id
_entity.type
_entity.pdbx_description
1 polymer ?
#
loop_
_entity_poly.entity_id
_entity_poly.type
_entity_poly.pdbx_seq_one_letter_code
_entity_poly.pdbx_strand_id
1 'polypeptide(L)'
;MQKLENLSKNQKIILDLIEKSSGPLKAYSILFNVKKQGIKAPLQVYRALDKLIEIGKIHKIESRNAFVACKNSNCQVSKATAFSICESCEDVTEVSNLKLSKYLSNFADKSGMKYNKYNLEFFGLCKNCKK
;
A
#
# COMPACT_ATOMS: atom_id res chain seq x y z
N MET A 1 3.28 13.91 11.13
CA MET A 1 4.52 14.65 11.38
C MET A 1 5.44 13.92 12.32
N GLN A 2 5.04 13.83 13.57
CA GLN A 2 5.88 13.21 14.58
C GLN A 2 6.20 11.76 14.30
N LYS A 3 5.32 11.08 13.58
CA LYS A 3 5.50 9.66 13.33
C LYS A 3 6.71 9.35 12.48
N LEU A 4 7.16 10.30 11.64
CA LEU A 4 8.35 10.11 10.84
C LEU A 4 9.60 10.01 11.70
N GLU A 5 9.58 10.71 12.81
CA GLU A 5 10.73 10.73 13.71
C GLU A 5 10.90 9.45 14.50
N ASN A 6 9.83 8.66 14.57
CA ASN A 6 9.83 7.43 15.36
C ASN A 6 10.11 6.19 14.53
N LEU A 7 10.45 6.36 13.26
CA LEU A 7 10.75 5.21 12.42
C LEU A 7 12.12 4.65 12.76
N SER A 8 12.21 3.33 12.83
CA SER A 8 13.47 2.65 13.03
C SER A 8 14.33 2.79 11.77
N LYS A 9 15.62 2.44 11.90
CA LYS A 9 16.52 2.47 10.76
C LYS A 9 16.01 1.59 9.61
N ASN A 10 15.56 0.37 9.94
CA ASN A 10 15.05 -0.54 8.92
C ASN A 10 13.82 0.01 8.25
N GLN A 11 12.93 0.60 9.02
CA GLN A 11 11.71 1.18 8.47
C GLN A 11 12.02 2.33 7.52
N LYS A 12 12.98 3.17 7.88
CA LYS A 12 13.38 4.29 7.02
C LYS A 12 13.97 3.81 5.71
N ILE A 13 14.82 2.79 5.77
CA ILE A 13 15.44 2.24 4.57
C ILE A 13 14.38 1.70 3.62
N ILE A 14 13.45 0.93 4.16
CA ILE A 14 12.40 0.31 3.36
C ILE A 14 11.45 1.36 2.79
N LEU A 15 11.04 2.31 3.61
CA LEU A 15 10.16 3.38 3.14
C LEU A 15 10.82 4.17 2.01
N ASP A 16 12.09 4.52 2.18
CA ASP A 16 12.81 5.28 1.16
C ASP A 16 12.85 4.51 -0.16
N LEU A 17 13.10 3.21 -0.09
CA LEU A 17 13.13 2.38 -1.28
C LEU A 17 11.80 2.40 -2.01
N ILE A 18 10.72 2.27 -1.26
CA ILE A 18 9.38 2.25 -1.86
C ILE A 18 9.02 3.62 -2.44
N GLU A 19 9.37 4.69 -1.73
CA GLU A 19 9.06 6.03 -2.20
C GLU A 19 9.79 6.40 -3.49
N LYS A 20 10.99 5.88 -3.67
CA LYS A 20 11.79 6.17 -4.86
C LYS A 20 11.42 5.30 -6.04
N SER A 21 10.61 4.29 -5.83
CA SER A 21 10.22 3.39 -6.91
C SER A 21 9.22 4.08 -7.83
N SER A 22 9.35 3.81 -9.12
CA SER A 22 8.43 4.38 -10.12
C SER A 22 7.08 3.67 -10.12
N GLY A 23 6.99 2.51 -9.49
CA GLY A 23 5.74 1.77 -9.41
C GLY A 23 5.75 0.87 -8.18
N PRO A 24 4.80 -0.05 -8.08
CA PRO A 24 4.77 -0.95 -6.94
C PRO A 24 6.02 -1.82 -6.89
N LEU A 25 6.51 -2.05 -5.67
CA LEU A 25 7.64 -2.95 -5.46
C LEU A 25 7.13 -4.25 -4.85
N LYS A 26 7.46 -5.35 -5.49
CA LYS A 26 7.09 -6.65 -4.97
C LYS A 26 7.94 -7.01 -3.75
N ALA A 27 7.37 -7.81 -2.87
CA ALA A 27 8.05 -8.16 -1.63
C ALA A 27 9.45 -8.72 -1.88
N TYR A 28 9.59 -9.62 -2.85
CA TYR A 28 10.90 -10.21 -3.10
C TYR A 28 11.91 -9.18 -3.61
N SER A 29 11.46 -8.17 -4.35
CA SER A 29 12.36 -7.10 -4.79
C SER A 29 12.85 -6.27 -3.62
N ILE A 30 11.95 -6.02 -2.66
CA ILE A 30 12.33 -5.29 -1.46
C ILE A 30 13.36 -6.10 -0.68
N LEU A 31 13.11 -7.40 -0.48
CA LEU A 31 14.03 -8.27 0.23
C LEU A 31 15.41 -8.26 -0.43
N PHE A 32 15.44 -8.35 -1.76
CA PHE A 32 16.69 -8.37 -2.49
C PHE A 32 17.47 -7.07 -2.32
N ASN A 33 16.78 -5.95 -2.45
CA ASN A 33 17.43 -4.64 -2.39
C ASN A 33 17.94 -4.26 -1.01
N VAL A 34 17.16 -4.54 0.03
CA VAL A 34 17.56 -4.16 1.38
C VAL A 34 18.65 -5.06 1.93
N LYS A 35 18.81 -6.25 1.36
CA LYS A 35 19.88 -7.15 1.76
C LYS A 35 21.24 -6.47 1.58
N LYS A 36 21.38 -5.67 0.55
CA LYS A 36 22.60 -4.93 0.27
C LYS A 36 22.87 -3.86 1.32
N GLN A 37 21.84 -3.47 2.06
CA GLN A 37 21.96 -2.44 3.08
C GLN A 37 22.01 -3.00 4.48
N GLY A 38 22.20 -4.31 4.61
CA GLY A 38 22.40 -4.95 5.90
C GLY A 38 21.16 -5.58 6.52
N ILE A 39 20.02 -5.48 5.88
CA ILE A 39 18.80 -6.12 6.39
C ILE A 39 18.69 -7.48 5.73
N LYS A 40 19.16 -8.51 6.42
CA LYS A 40 19.27 -9.83 5.81
C LYS A 40 18.12 -10.78 6.17
N ALA A 41 17.48 -10.56 7.30
CA ALA A 41 16.41 -11.46 7.76
C ALA A 41 15.07 -11.05 7.18
N PRO A 42 14.39 -11.94 6.43
CA PRO A 42 13.07 -11.59 5.87
C PRO A 42 12.08 -11.15 6.92
N LEU A 43 12.12 -11.74 8.10
CA LEU A 43 11.20 -11.38 9.17
C LEU A 43 11.33 -9.90 9.54
N GLN A 44 12.56 -9.38 9.55
CA GLN A 44 12.78 -7.97 9.85
C GLN A 44 12.13 -7.08 8.80
N VAL A 45 12.20 -7.50 7.53
CA VAL A 45 11.58 -6.74 6.44
C VAL A 45 10.07 -6.73 6.59
N TYR A 46 9.47 -7.90 6.82
CA TYR A 46 8.01 -7.97 6.92
C TYR A 46 7.49 -7.21 8.13
N ARG A 47 8.21 -7.23 9.24
CA ARG A 47 7.83 -6.45 10.41
C ARG A 47 7.86 -4.96 10.13
N ALA A 48 8.88 -4.52 9.40
CA ALA A 48 8.98 -3.11 9.02
C ALA A 48 7.84 -2.71 8.08
N LEU A 49 7.55 -3.57 7.11
CA LEU A 49 6.45 -3.31 6.17
C LEU A 49 5.12 -3.22 6.90
N ASP A 50 4.86 -4.16 7.82
CA ASP A 50 3.62 -4.14 8.58
C ASP A 50 3.46 -2.86 9.37
N LYS A 51 4.55 -2.39 9.97
CA LYS A 51 4.50 -1.16 10.75
C LYS A 51 4.25 0.04 9.85
N LEU A 52 4.88 0.09 8.68
CA LEU A 52 4.67 1.18 7.74
C LEU A 52 3.23 1.21 7.22
N ILE A 53 2.63 0.05 7.04
CA ILE A 53 1.22 -0.03 6.65
C ILE A 53 0.35 0.49 7.78
N GLU A 54 0.65 0.06 9.00
CA GLU A 54 -0.13 0.43 10.17
C GLU A 54 -0.18 1.95 10.34
N ILE A 55 0.92 2.63 10.12
CA ILE A 55 0.97 4.09 10.28
C ILE A 55 0.60 4.85 9.02
N GLY A 56 0.20 4.15 7.97
CA GLY A 56 -0.32 4.77 6.76
C GLY A 56 0.72 5.32 5.80
N LYS A 57 1.96 4.89 5.92
CA LYS A 57 3.02 5.38 5.02
C LYS A 57 3.08 4.63 3.71
N ILE A 58 2.67 3.39 3.71
CA ILE A 58 2.62 2.57 2.49
C ILE A 58 1.31 1.79 2.47
N HIS A 59 0.99 1.28 1.29
CA HIS A 59 -0.16 0.41 1.11
C HIS A 59 0.30 -0.88 0.45
N LYS A 60 -0.38 -1.97 0.79
CA LYS A 60 -0.09 -3.25 0.18
C LYS A 60 -1.11 -3.54 -0.91
N ILE A 61 -0.63 -3.98 -2.06
CA ILE A 61 -1.47 -4.45 -3.16
C ILE A 61 -1.51 -5.96 -3.02
N GLU A 62 -2.59 -6.46 -2.43
CA GLU A 62 -2.68 -7.88 -2.06
C GLU A 62 -2.55 -8.81 -3.25
N SER A 63 -3.20 -8.49 -4.35
CA SER A 63 -3.21 -9.35 -5.53
C SER A 63 -1.83 -9.48 -6.18
N ARG A 64 -0.94 -8.54 -5.92
CA ARG A 64 0.39 -8.52 -6.53
C ARG A 64 1.50 -8.80 -5.53
N ASN A 65 1.16 -8.92 -4.24
CA ASN A 65 2.14 -9.01 -3.16
C ASN A 65 3.18 -7.90 -3.32
N ALA A 66 2.70 -6.68 -3.50
CA ALA A 66 3.54 -5.52 -3.77
C ALA A 66 3.14 -4.36 -2.88
N PHE A 67 4.00 -3.37 -2.80
CA PHE A 67 3.81 -2.23 -1.91
C PHE A 67 4.00 -0.93 -2.66
N VAL A 68 3.18 0.06 -2.33
CA VAL A 68 3.28 1.40 -2.89
C VAL A 68 3.32 2.41 -1.75
N ALA A 69 4.04 3.50 -1.95
CA ALA A 69 4.05 4.58 -0.98
C ALA A 69 2.73 5.33 -1.06
N CYS A 70 2.26 5.82 0.08
CA CYS A 70 1.07 6.64 0.11
C CYS A 70 1.37 7.99 -0.53
N LYS A 71 0.57 8.37 -1.52
CA LYS A 71 0.75 9.64 -2.21
C LYS A 71 -0.30 10.65 -1.81
N ASN A 72 -1.24 10.22 -1.00
CA ASN A 72 -2.32 11.08 -0.55
C ASN A 72 -1.97 11.63 0.84
N SER A 73 -2.05 12.95 0.99
CA SER A 73 -1.72 13.58 2.27
C SER A 73 -2.62 13.10 3.40
N ASN A 74 -3.75 12.50 3.08
CA ASN A 74 -4.68 11.99 4.08
C ASN A 74 -4.48 10.51 4.38
N CYS A 75 -3.37 9.93 3.94
CA CYS A 75 -3.06 8.55 4.24
C CYS A 75 -2.65 8.41 5.70
N GLN A 76 -3.61 8.49 6.55
CA GLN A 76 -3.36 8.13 7.93
C GLN A 76 -3.85 6.72 8.09
N VAL A 77 -4.05 6.30 9.28
CA VAL A 77 -4.54 4.95 9.54
C VAL A 77 -5.89 4.81 8.85
N SER A 78 -5.86 4.63 7.56
CA SER A 78 -7.07 4.57 6.77
C SER A 78 -7.68 3.18 6.91
N LYS A 79 -8.96 3.16 7.24
CA LYS A 79 -9.70 1.91 7.32
C LYS A 79 -10.07 1.41 5.94
N ALA A 80 -9.91 2.28 4.94
CA ALA A 80 -10.39 1.99 3.59
C ALA A 80 -9.29 2.26 2.58
N THR A 81 -8.99 1.28 1.76
CA THR A 81 -8.06 1.46 0.65
C THR A 81 -8.71 0.91 -0.61
N ALA A 82 -8.54 1.64 -1.71
CA ALA A 82 -9.04 1.22 -3.00
C ALA A 82 -8.03 1.60 -4.06
N PHE A 83 -7.73 0.65 -4.93
CA PHE A 83 -6.70 0.83 -5.96
C PHE A 83 -7.22 0.39 -7.32
N SER A 84 -6.76 1.09 -8.36
CA SER A 84 -6.96 0.68 -9.74
C SER A 84 -5.65 0.10 -10.23
N ILE A 85 -5.69 -1.10 -10.78
CA ILE A 85 -4.52 -1.84 -11.22
C ILE A 85 -4.64 -2.12 -12.69
N CYS A 86 -3.65 -1.70 -13.48
CA CYS A 86 -3.62 -2.01 -14.90
C CYS A 86 -3.08 -3.41 -15.09
N GLU A 87 -3.84 -4.23 -15.77
CA GLU A 87 -3.44 -5.63 -15.99
C GLU A 87 -2.34 -5.77 -17.04
N SER A 88 -2.12 -4.71 -17.81
CA SER A 88 -1.10 -4.75 -18.86
C SER A 88 0.26 -4.25 -18.36
N CYS A 89 0.32 -3.04 -17.84
CA CYS A 89 1.58 -2.44 -17.40
C CYS A 89 1.80 -2.51 -15.89
N GLU A 90 0.81 -3.02 -15.16
CA GLU A 90 0.85 -3.18 -13.70
C GLU A 90 0.91 -1.86 -12.93
N ASP A 91 0.59 -0.76 -13.59
CA ASP A 91 0.52 0.53 -12.92
C ASP A 91 -0.61 0.53 -11.90
N VAL A 92 -0.36 1.15 -10.76
CA VAL A 92 -1.31 1.19 -9.65
C VAL A 92 -1.60 2.63 -9.29
N THR A 93 -2.89 2.94 -9.18
CA THR A 93 -3.34 4.28 -8.79
C THR A 93 -4.32 4.15 -7.64
N GLU A 94 -4.14 4.97 -6.63
CA GLU A 94 -5.08 5.01 -5.51
C GLU A 94 -6.37 5.67 -5.98
N VAL A 95 -7.50 5.04 -5.66
CA VAL A 95 -8.81 5.56 -6.05
C VAL A 95 -9.26 6.62 -5.04
N SER A 96 -9.50 7.83 -5.54
CA SER A 96 -9.97 8.95 -4.71
C SER A 96 -11.36 9.35 -5.18
N ASN A 97 -12.37 8.64 -4.72
CA ASN A 97 -13.74 8.89 -5.10
C ASN A 97 -14.59 9.07 -3.85
N LEU A 98 -15.08 10.29 -3.64
CA LEU A 98 -15.82 10.62 -2.43
C LEU A 98 -17.12 9.82 -2.29
N LYS A 99 -17.82 9.60 -3.40
CA LYS A 99 -19.06 8.83 -3.35
C LYS A 99 -18.82 7.40 -2.93
N LEU A 100 -17.78 6.80 -3.50
CA LEU A 100 -17.40 5.44 -3.14
C LEU A 100 -16.97 5.36 -1.69
N SER A 101 -16.14 6.29 -1.27
CA SER A 101 -15.65 6.34 0.10
C SER A 101 -16.79 6.48 1.09
N LYS A 102 -17.75 7.34 0.79
CA LYS A 102 -18.92 7.54 1.64
C LYS A 102 -19.77 6.29 1.71
N TYR A 103 -20.00 5.68 0.56
CA TYR A 103 -20.80 4.46 0.50
C TYR A 103 -20.18 3.36 1.35
N LEU A 104 -18.87 3.20 1.22
CA LEU A 104 -18.16 2.13 1.92
C LEU A 104 -18.07 2.37 3.42
N SER A 105 -18.00 3.63 3.84
CA SER A 105 -17.92 3.93 5.26
C SER A 105 -19.20 3.54 6.01
N ASN A 106 -20.32 3.47 5.28
CA ASN A 106 -21.62 3.10 5.86
C ASN A 106 -22.08 1.73 5.39
N PHE A 107 -21.18 0.98 4.79
CA PHE A 107 -21.54 -0.29 4.20
C PHE A 107 -21.96 -1.32 5.26
N ALA A 108 -23.08 -1.97 4.99
CA ALA A 108 -23.57 -3.06 5.82
C ALA A 108 -24.28 -4.06 4.92
N ASP A 109 -24.28 -5.31 5.32
CA ASP A 109 -24.97 -6.34 4.57
C ASP A 109 -25.74 -7.27 5.51
N LYS A 110 -26.24 -8.35 4.97
CA LYS A 110 -27.08 -9.28 5.73
C LYS A 110 -26.31 -10.11 6.73
N SER A 111 -24.99 -10.10 6.69
CA SER A 111 -24.18 -10.92 7.58
C SER A 111 -24.23 -10.44 9.03
N GLY A 112 -24.60 -9.17 9.23
CA GLY A 112 -24.58 -8.58 10.55
C GLY A 112 -23.18 -8.27 11.04
N MET A 113 -22.19 -8.44 10.21
CA MET A 113 -20.80 -8.20 10.58
C MET A 113 -20.52 -6.71 10.65
N LYS A 114 -19.76 -6.31 11.65
CA LYS A 114 -19.29 -4.94 11.78
C LYS A 114 -17.90 -4.86 11.17
N TYR A 115 -17.76 -4.04 10.13
CA TYR A 115 -16.51 -3.96 9.40
C TYR A 115 -15.58 -2.91 10.01
N ASN A 116 -14.34 -3.30 10.21
CA ASN A 116 -13.31 -2.40 10.74
C ASN A 116 -12.47 -1.77 9.63
N LYS A 117 -12.27 -2.50 8.55
CA LYS A 117 -11.50 -2.01 7.42
C LYS A 117 -11.86 -2.81 6.18
N TYR A 118 -11.49 -2.27 5.02
CA TYR A 118 -11.67 -2.99 3.76
C TYR A 118 -10.57 -2.59 2.81
N ASN A 119 -10.39 -3.43 1.81
CA ASN A 119 -9.34 -3.26 0.82
C ASN A 119 -9.93 -3.64 -0.53
N LEU A 120 -9.96 -2.71 -1.47
CA LEU A 120 -10.56 -2.93 -2.77
C LEU A 120 -9.51 -2.79 -3.86
N GLU A 121 -9.59 -3.66 -4.84
CA GLU A 121 -8.70 -3.61 -5.99
C GLU A 121 -9.52 -3.76 -7.25
N PHE A 122 -9.40 -2.78 -8.13
CA PHE A 122 -10.09 -2.78 -9.41
C PHE A 122 -9.09 -3.09 -10.52
N PHE A 123 -9.45 -4.01 -11.40
CA PHE A 123 -8.56 -4.45 -12.46
C PHE A 123 -9.08 -4.04 -13.82
N GLY A 124 -8.20 -3.55 -14.67
CA GLY A 124 -8.58 -3.11 -15.99
C GLY A 124 -7.38 -2.65 -16.77
N LEU A 125 -7.58 -1.78 -17.72
CA LEU A 125 -6.50 -1.20 -18.50
C LEU A 125 -6.43 0.29 -18.28
N CYS A 126 -5.22 0.79 -18.04
CA CYS A 126 -5.03 2.20 -17.81
C CYS A 126 -5.23 2.99 -19.12
N LYS A 127 -5.26 4.29 -18.99
CA LYS A 127 -5.48 5.18 -20.11
C LYS A 127 -4.51 4.94 -21.27
N ASN A 128 -3.28 4.59 -20.96
CA ASN A 128 -2.26 4.36 -21.99
C ASN A 128 -2.32 2.96 -22.60
N CYS A 129 -2.88 2.00 -21.91
CA CYS A 129 -2.94 0.62 -22.37
C CYS A 129 -4.25 0.28 -23.05
N LYS A 130 -5.31 0.99 -22.74
CA LYS A 130 -6.59 0.72 -23.39
C LYS A 130 -6.62 1.39 -24.74
N LYS A 131 -7.25 0.76 -25.71
CA LYS A 131 -7.34 1.30 -27.07
C LYS A 131 -8.74 1.35 -27.58
#